data_1775cd9a4f73adc40abeb7d77308d772
#
_entry.id   1775cd9a4f73adc40abeb7d77308d772
#
_cell.length_a   1.000
_cell.length_b   1.000
_cell.length_c   1.000
_cell.angle_alpha   90.00
_cell.angle_beta   90.00
_cell.angle_gamma   90.00
#
_symmetry.space_group_name_H-M   'P 1'
#
loop_
_entity.id
_entity.type
_entity.pdbx_description
1 polymer ?
#
loop_
_entity_poly.entity_id
_entity_poly.type
_entity_poly.pdbx_seq_one_letter_code
_entity_poly.pdbx_strand_id
1 'polypeptide(L)'
;MEHMKKKKRFSRRDILYKSLLFVATVTLIVYFLPRDGKFNYQFDINKPWKYGQLIATFDFPIYKDEAVVKREQDSLLVLFQPYYELDKKIEKDAISKLKENYHTSLKGILPSIDYLRYIERTLKEIYQAGIVSTEDIQQLQKDSTSSIMVIDDKLANPHPTEEIYTVKKAYEYLLSADSTHFNRDILRQCSLNEYITPNLTFDEQRTQTAKEEMLNNYSWANGLVVSGQKIIDRGEIISPETYNILESLRKESIKRNESMGQSRLILGGQILFVGMLMLCFMLYLDLFRKDYYQRKGSLSLLFTLIVFYSVITAFMVTHNLFNVYIIPYAMLPIIIRVFLDSRTAFLTHVITILICSISLRFPHEFILTQLAAGLVAIFSLRELSQRSQLFRTALLVILTYAAIYFAFELMTENGLSTDFSKLNIRMYTYFIINGILLLFTYPLLFLLEKTFGFTSNVTLV
;
A
#
# COMPACT_ATOMS: atom_id res chain seq x y z
N MET A 1 -49.61 32.11 43.74
CA MET A 1 -50.25 31.59 42.52
C MET A 1 -49.13 30.94 41.64
N GLU A 2 -49.12 29.65 41.70
CA GLU A 2 -48.13 28.81 41.09
C GLU A 2 -48.35 28.67 39.58
N HIS A 3 -47.47 29.19 38.76
CA HIS A 3 -47.43 28.85 37.37
C HIS A 3 -46.80 27.45 37.21
N MET A 4 -47.59 26.40 37.26
CA MET A 4 -47.25 25.07 36.80
C MET A 4 -46.81 25.14 35.33
N LYS A 5 -45.49 25.12 35.09
CA LYS A 5 -44.94 24.92 33.73
C LYS A 5 -45.38 23.55 33.22
N LYS A 6 -46.36 23.50 32.32
CA LYS A 6 -46.77 22.31 31.57
C LYS A 6 -45.51 21.65 30.95
N LYS A 7 -45.09 20.50 31.47
CA LYS A 7 -44.11 19.61 30.82
C LYS A 7 -44.66 19.26 29.43
N LYS A 8 -44.14 19.90 28.36
CA LYS A 8 -44.43 19.48 26.99
C LYS A 8 -43.99 18.03 26.86
N ARG A 9 -44.92 17.09 26.76
CA ARG A 9 -44.65 15.69 26.37
C ARG A 9 -43.98 15.71 24.97
N PHE A 10 -42.75 15.20 24.88
CA PHE A 10 -42.10 15.05 23.61
C PHE A 10 -42.98 14.22 22.67
N SER A 11 -43.23 14.74 21.46
CA SER A 11 -43.90 13.96 20.41
C SER A 11 -43.02 12.77 20.05
N ARG A 12 -43.63 11.58 19.81
CA ARG A 12 -42.89 10.39 19.35
C ARG A 12 -42.03 10.72 18.12
N ARG A 13 -42.48 11.61 17.25
CA ARG A 13 -41.75 12.09 16.08
C ARG A 13 -40.46 12.86 16.45
N ASP A 14 -40.47 13.65 17.54
CA ASP A 14 -39.30 14.42 17.98
C ASP A 14 -38.22 13.49 18.59
N ILE A 15 -38.65 12.47 19.34
CA ILE A 15 -37.75 11.46 19.88
C ILE A 15 -37.08 10.67 18.73
N LEU A 16 -37.88 10.23 17.77
CA LEU A 16 -37.41 9.49 16.60
C LEU A 16 -36.42 10.31 15.78
N TYR A 17 -36.68 11.60 15.53
CA TYR A 17 -35.78 12.50 14.83
C TYR A 17 -34.42 12.63 15.54
N LYS A 18 -34.43 12.84 16.86
CA LYS A 18 -33.21 12.99 17.67
C LYS A 18 -32.40 11.70 17.71
N SER A 19 -33.05 10.55 17.88
CA SER A 19 -32.38 9.24 17.83
C SER A 19 -31.79 8.95 16.47
N LEU A 20 -32.51 9.25 15.38
CA LEU A 20 -32.01 9.09 14.01
C LEU A 20 -30.80 9.98 13.76
N LEU A 21 -30.88 11.26 14.16
CA LEU A 21 -29.78 12.21 14.01
C LEU A 21 -28.53 11.75 14.78
N PHE A 22 -28.70 11.27 16.00
CA PHE A 22 -27.63 10.70 16.82
C PHE A 22 -26.96 9.50 16.13
N VAL A 23 -27.76 8.49 15.75
CA VAL A 23 -27.25 7.28 15.10
C VAL A 23 -26.56 7.62 13.77
N ALA A 24 -27.17 8.46 12.94
CA ALA A 24 -26.59 8.89 11.68
C ALA A 24 -25.24 9.60 11.86
N THR A 25 -25.14 10.49 12.87
CA THR A 25 -23.90 11.21 13.18
C THR A 25 -22.81 10.26 13.64
N VAL A 26 -23.09 9.37 14.59
CA VAL A 26 -22.10 8.41 15.09
C VAL A 26 -21.65 7.47 13.96
N THR A 27 -22.59 6.95 13.18
CA THR A 27 -22.28 6.07 12.05
C THR A 27 -21.41 6.77 11.01
N LEU A 28 -21.74 8.02 10.65
CA LEU A 28 -21.01 8.76 9.65
C LEU A 28 -19.57 9.08 10.12
N ILE A 29 -19.41 9.53 11.35
CA ILE A 29 -18.08 9.81 11.92
C ILE A 29 -17.24 8.53 11.95
N VAL A 30 -17.79 7.44 12.52
CA VAL A 30 -17.08 6.16 12.65
C VAL A 30 -16.74 5.54 11.29
N TYR A 31 -17.59 5.75 10.29
CA TYR A 31 -17.34 5.26 8.93
C TYR A 31 -16.04 5.85 8.33
N PHE A 32 -15.82 7.16 8.54
CA PHE A 32 -14.62 7.86 8.03
C PHE A 32 -13.39 7.76 8.94
N LEU A 33 -13.54 7.37 10.20
CA LEU A 33 -12.39 7.23 11.10
C LEU A 33 -11.40 6.16 10.58
N PRO A 34 -10.10 6.45 10.59
CA PRO A 34 -9.09 5.49 10.19
C PRO A 34 -9.15 4.26 11.11
N ARG A 35 -9.14 3.07 10.49
CA ARG A 35 -9.18 1.77 11.19
C ARG A 35 -7.85 1.06 11.17
N ASP A 36 -6.89 1.60 10.40
CA ASP A 36 -5.57 1.02 10.26
C ASP A 36 -4.85 1.09 11.61
N GLY A 37 -4.29 -0.04 12.02
CA GLY A 37 -3.41 -0.09 13.16
C GLY A 37 -2.24 0.85 12.93
N LYS A 38 -2.15 1.89 13.76
CA LYS A 38 -1.19 2.97 13.56
C LYS A 38 0.22 2.44 13.77
N PHE A 39 0.94 2.14 12.67
CA PHE A 39 2.39 2.18 12.71
C PHE A 39 2.79 3.66 12.89
N ASN A 40 2.97 4.07 14.14
CA ASN A 40 3.04 5.49 14.52
C ASN A 40 4.43 6.13 14.37
N TYR A 41 5.36 5.50 13.66
CA TYR A 41 6.74 5.96 13.55
C TYR A 41 7.02 6.56 12.16
N GLN A 42 7.58 7.77 12.13
CA GLN A 42 8.15 8.37 10.93
C GLN A 42 9.66 8.26 11.03
N PHE A 43 10.28 7.70 10.03
CA PHE A 43 11.71 7.45 10.01
C PHE A 43 12.24 7.61 8.59
N ASP A 44 13.47 8.08 8.51
CA ASP A 44 14.21 8.24 7.26
C ASP A 44 15.62 7.69 7.46
N ILE A 45 16.22 7.21 6.37
CA ILE A 45 17.61 6.74 6.38
C ILE A 45 18.55 7.86 6.81
N ASN A 46 19.58 7.55 7.58
CA ASN A 46 20.59 8.46 8.11
C ASN A 46 20.07 9.56 9.04
N LYS A 47 18.85 9.43 9.56
CA LYS A 47 18.33 10.31 10.60
C LYS A 47 18.30 9.60 11.97
N PRO A 48 18.45 10.34 13.08
CA PRO A 48 18.35 9.74 14.40
C PRO A 48 16.91 9.32 14.71
N TRP A 49 16.75 8.16 15.36
CA TRP A 49 15.46 7.67 15.86
C TRP A 49 14.98 8.59 17.00
N LYS A 50 13.84 9.22 16.80
CA LYS A 50 13.30 10.26 17.72
C LYS A 50 12.42 9.70 18.84
N TYR A 51 12.07 8.43 18.79
CA TYR A 51 11.14 7.79 19.72
C TYR A 51 11.92 7.01 20.79
N GLY A 52 11.19 6.50 21.78
CA GLY A 52 11.76 5.55 22.76
C GLY A 52 12.26 4.27 22.13
N GLN A 53 12.85 3.40 22.93
CA GLN A 53 13.29 2.08 22.49
C GLN A 53 12.16 1.32 21.80
N LEU A 54 12.43 0.77 20.62
CA LEU A 54 11.50 -0.04 19.85
C LEU A 54 11.89 -1.51 19.96
N ILE A 55 10.95 -2.30 20.47
CA ILE A 55 11.07 -3.75 20.63
C ILE A 55 10.00 -4.40 19.75
N ALA A 56 10.35 -5.49 19.08
CA ALA A 56 9.41 -6.27 18.29
C ALA A 56 8.32 -6.88 19.18
N THR A 57 7.07 -6.62 18.88
CA THR A 57 5.93 -7.17 19.64
C THR A 57 5.45 -8.51 19.09
N PHE A 58 5.95 -8.93 17.93
CA PHE A 58 5.66 -10.19 17.25
C PHE A 58 6.79 -10.55 16.28
N ASP A 59 6.82 -11.81 15.87
CA ASP A 59 7.77 -12.30 14.87
C ASP A 59 7.38 -11.80 13.48
N PHE A 60 8.36 -11.30 12.73
CA PHE A 60 8.12 -10.84 11.35
C PHE A 60 9.35 -11.00 10.47
N PRO A 61 9.19 -11.32 9.17
CA PRO A 61 10.29 -11.42 8.23
C PRO A 61 10.81 -10.04 7.83
N ILE A 62 12.11 -9.95 7.60
CA ILE A 62 12.76 -8.75 7.04
C ILE A 62 12.66 -8.85 5.52
N TYR A 63 11.79 -8.08 4.90
CA TYR A 63 11.60 -8.06 3.45
C TYR A 63 12.81 -7.47 2.74
N LYS A 64 13.22 -8.09 1.64
CA LYS A 64 14.19 -7.50 0.72
C LYS A 64 13.56 -6.31 -0.02
N ASP A 65 14.39 -5.37 -0.45
CA ASP A 65 13.96 -4.29 -1.35
C ASP A 65 13.44 -4.89 -2.67
N GLU A 66 12.35 -4.37 -3.21
CA GLU A 66 11.74 -4.85 -4.45
C GLU A 66 12.71 -4.81 -5.64
N ALA A 67 13.58 -3.79 -5.68
CA ALA A 67 14.62 -3.70 -6.71
C ALA A 67 15.69 -4.80 -6.58
N VAL A 68 16.01 -5.22 -5.35
CA VAL A 68 16.95 -6.32 -5.08
C VAL A 68 16.28 -7.64 -5.43
N VAL A 69 15.03 -7.86 -5.01
CA VAL A 69 14.26 -9.05 -5.33
C VAL A 69 14.19 -9.25 -6.85
N LYS A 70 13.85 -8.20 -7.58
CA LYS A 70 13.76 -8.26 -9.05
C LYS A 70 15.09 -8.62 -9.70
N ARG A 71 16.20 -7.98 -9.28
CA ARG A 71 17.55 -8.30 -9.81
C ARG A 71 17.95 -9.75 -9.53
N GLU A 72 17.69 -10.24 -8.31
CA GLU A 72 18.02 -11.62 -7.96
C GLU A 72 17.13 -12.62 -8.70
N GLN A 73 15.86 -12.33 -8.90
CA GLN A 73 14.95 -13.13 -9.73
C GLN A 73 15.39 -13.12 -11.20
N ASP A 74 15.74 -11.97 -11.76
CA ASP A 74 16.27 -11.87 -13.13
C ASP A 74 17.57 -12.68 -13.28
N SER A 75 18.46 -12.64 -12.29
CA SER A 75 19.69 -13.44 -12.26
C SER A 75 19.43 -14.95 -12.19
N LEU A 76 18.43 -15.37 -11.43
CA LEU A 76 18.01 -16.77 -11.37
C LEU A 76 17.43 -17.24 -12.72
N LEU A 77 16.67 -16.38 -13.39
CA LEU A 77 16.08 -16.70 -14.69
C LEU A 77 17.13 -16.88 -15.79
N VAL A 78 18.26 -16.19 -15.71
CA VAL A 78 19.40 -16.40 -16.63
C VAL A 78 20.01 -17.79 -16.50
N LEU A 79 19.97 -18.39 -15.31
CA LEU A 79 20.49 -19.74 -15.05
C LEU A 79 19.43 -20.83 -15.27
N PHE A 80 18.21 -20.45 -15.60
CA PHE A 80 17.12 -21.39 -15.80
C PHE A 80 17.32 -22.21 -17.08
N GLN A 81 17.08 -23.52 -16.99
CA GLN A 81 17.20 -24.47 -18.09
C GLN A 81 15.80 -24.94 -18.51
N PRO A 82 15.36 -24.65 -19.74
CA PRO A 82 14.08 -25.11 -20.23
C PRO A 82 14.07 -26.62 -20.44
N TYR A 83 12.90 -27.23 -20.31
CA TYR A 83 12.70 -28.67 -20.43
C TYR A 83 12.32 -29.07 -21.83
N TYR A 84 12.98 -30.15 -22.31
CA TYR A 84 12.72 -30.79 -23.60
C TYR A 84 12.49 -32.27 -23.39
N GLU A 85 11.51 -32.85 -24.07
CA GLU A 85 11.22 -34.27 -24.02
C GLU A 85 11.92 -34.98 -25.22
N LEU A 86 12.63 -36.06 -24.93
CA LEU A 86 13.31 -36.88 -25.93
C LEU A 86 12.41 -38.03 -26.37
N ASP A 87 11.98 -38.02 -27.64
CA ASP A 87 11.20 -39.12 -28.23
C ASP A 87 12.11 -40.14 -28.91
N LYS A 88 12.37 -41.25 -28.23
CA LYS A 88 13.15 -42.40 -28.73
C LYS A 88 12.48 -43.19 -29.84
N LYS A 89 11.17 -42.99 -30.06
CA LYS A 89 10.47 -43.69 -31.17
C LYS A 89 10.92 -43.14 -32.49
N ILE A 90 11.16 -41.86 -32.60
CA ILE A 90 11.62 -41.20 -33.82
C ILE A 90 12.96 -41.79 -34.31
N GLU A 91 13.92 -42.02 -33.40
CA GLU A 91 15.18 -42.73 -33.73
C GLU A 91 14.90 -44.10 -34.30
N LYS A 92 14.08 -44.92 -33.63
CA LYS A 92 13.77 -46.28 -34.07
C LYS A 92 13.08 -46.33 -35.44
N ASP A 93 12.15 -45.43 -35.64
CA ASP A 93 11.38 -45.33 -36.90
C ASP A 93 12.32 -44.85 -38.05
N ALA A 94 13.18 -43.89 -37.83
CA ALA A 94 14.16 -43.41 -38.79
C ALA A 94 15.13 -44.54 -39.22
N ILE A 95 15.67 -45.32 -38.24
CA ILE A 95 16.56 -46.46 -38.52
C ILE A 95 15.82 -47.60 -39.25
N SER A 96 14.57 -47.87 -38.85
CA SER A 96 13.77 -48.91 -39.53
C SER A 96 13.47 -48.53 -40.98
N LYS A 97 13.12 -47.28 -41.22
CA LYS A 97 12.92 -46.71 -42.58
C LYS A 97 14.18 -46.76 -43.40
N LEU A 98 15.33 -46.45 -42.80
CA LEU A 98 16.62 -46.58 -43.49
C LEU A 98 16.92 -47.98 -43.93
N LYS A 99 16.69 -49.01 -43.07
CA LYS A 99 16.90 -50.42 -43.37
C LYS A 99 15.96 -50.94 -44.45
N GLU A 100 14.71 -50.54 -44.43
CA GLU A 100 13.73 -50.88 -45.46
C GLU A 100 14.10 -50.27 -46.83
N ASN A 101 14.44 -49.00 -46.84
CA ASN A 101 14.86 -48.31 -48.06
C ASN A 101 16.23 -48.78 -48.60
N TYR A 102 17.05 -49.40 -47.73
CA TYR A 102 18.31 -50.01 -48.22
C TYR A 102 18.02 -51.11 -49.22
N HIS A 103 17.03 -51.98 -48.96
CA HIS A 103 16.67 -53.11 -49.86
C HIS A 103 15.96 -52.67 -51.14
N THR A 104 15.30 -51.52 -51.13
CA THR A 104 14.45 -51.06 -52.25
C THR A 104 15.19 -50.05 -53.15
N SER A 105 15.89 -49.09 -52.60
CA SER A 105 16.44 -47.96 -53.37
C SER A 105 17.95 -47.70 -53.16
N LEU A 106 18.46 -47.84 -51.91
CA LEU A 106 19.81 -47.43 -51.57
C LEU A 106 20.88 -48.48 -51.97
N LYS A 107 20.55 -49.75 -52.13
CA LYS A 107 21.48 -50.83 -52.51
C LYS A 107 22.13 -50.62 -53.87
N GLY A 108 21.49 -49.87 -54.78
CA GLY A 108 22.09 -49.52 -56.09
C GLY A 108 22.98 -48.29 -56.03
N ILE A 109 22.98 -47.51 -54.98
CA ILE A 109 23.74 -46.26 -54.80
C ILE A 109 24.95 -46.51 -53.89
N LEU A 110 24.74 -47.28 -52.77
CA LEU A 110 25.79 -47.54 -51.77
C LEU A 110 26.74 -48.66 -52.24
N PRO A 111 28.10 -48.44 -52.30
CA PRO A 111 29.03 -49.38 -52.76
C PRO A 111 29.26 -50.60 -51.90
N SER A 112 29.00 -50.48 -50.58
CA SER A 112 29.15 -51.59 -49.65
C SER A 112 28.19 -51.45 -48.50
N ILE A 113 27.96 -52.53 -47.70
CA ILE A 113 27.14 -52.56 -46.51
C ILE A 113 27.73 -51.70 -45.37
N ASP A 114 29.04 -51.38 -45.45
CA ASP A 114 29.70 -50.57 -44.46
C ASP A 114 29.19 -49.14 -44.50
N TYR A 115 28.78 -48.62 -45.64
CA TYR A 115 28.07 -47.34 -45.75
C TYR A 115 26.77 -47.32 -44.98
N LEU A 116 26.00 -48.41 -45.05
CA LEU A 116 24.75 -48.53 -44.28
C LEU A 116 25.05 -48.52 -42.76
N ARG A 117 26.06 -49.31 -42.33
CA ARG A 117 26.47 -49.36 -40.93
C ARG A 117 26.96 -48.01 -40.42
N TYR A 118 27.72 -47.30 -41.26
CA TYR A 118 28.18 -45.93 -40.96
C TYR A 118 26.97 -44.99 -40.76
N ILE A 119 26.04 -44.94 -41.69
CA ILE A 119 24.84 -44.10 -41.60
C ILE A 119 24.04 -44.44 -40.35
N GLU A 120 23.78 -45.74 -40.08
CA GLU A 120 23.07 -46.18 -38.90
C GLU A 120 23.74 -45.78 -37.58
N ARG A 121 25.06 -45.94 -37.49
CA ARG A 121 25.83 -45.53 -36.29
C ARG A 121 25.77 -44.02 -36.08
N THR A 122 26.07 -43.27 -37.13
CA THR A 122 26.08 -41.81 -37.02
C THR A 122 24.72 -41.21 -36.76
N LEU A 123 23.63 -41.77 -37.34
CA LEU A 123 22.25 -41.39 -37.01
C LEU A 123 21.93 -41.65 -35.53
N LYS A 124 22.37 -42.79 -34.97
CA LYS A 124 22.16 -43.07 -33.54
C LYS A 124 22.89 -42.07 -32.67
N GLU A 125 24.14 -41.73 -32.98
CA GLU A 125 24.93 -40.71 -32.28
C GLU A 125 24.20 -39.34 -32.30
N ILE A 126 23.69 -38.91 -33.46
CA ILE A 126 22.97 -37.66 -33.63
C ILE A 126 21.65 -37.67 -32.83
N TYR A 127 20.90 -38.77 -32.91
CA TYR A 127 19.64 -38.90 -32.17
C TYR A 127 19.80 -38.98 -30.66
N GLN A 128 20.92 -39.58 -30.17
CA GLN A 128 21.26 -39.62 -28.76
C GLN A 128 21.66 -38.22 -28.22
N ALA A 129 22.35 -37.44 -29.05
CA ALA A 129 22.66 -36.04 -28.72
C ALA A 129 21.41 -35.11 -28.78
N GLY A 130 20.42 -35.50 -29.58
CA GLY A 130 19.18 -34.80 -29.76
C GLY A 130 19.13 -33.82 -30.93
N ILE A 131 18.01 -33.81 -31.63
CA ILE A 131 17.71 -32.94 -32.76
C ILE A 131 16.56 -32.05 -32.40
N VAL A 132 16.77 -30.73 -32.42
CA VAL A 132 15.73 -29.71 -32.18
C VAL A 132 15.27 -29.07 -33.49
N SER A 133 14.09 -28.45 -33.47
CA SER A 133 13.59 -27.64 -34.58
C SER A 133 14.48 -26.40 -34.80
N THR A 134 14.42 -25.83 -36.01
CA THR A 134 15.15 -24.58 -36.30
C THR A 134 14.61 -23.40 -35.52
N GLU A 135 13.31 -23.43 -35.19
CA GLU A 135 12.64 -22.41 -34.40
C GLU A 135 13.10 -22.45 -32.92
N ASP A 136 13.14 -23.65 -32.33
CA ASP A 136 13.59 -23.84 -30.96
C ASP A 136 15.06 -23.43 -30.76
N ILE A 137 15.97 -23.76 -31.70
CA ILE A 137 17.37 -23.36 -31.57
C ILE A 137 17.54 -21.83 -31.67
N GLN A 138 16.75 -21.17 -32.52
CA GLN A 138 16.75 -19.70 -32.60
C GLN A 138 16.28 -19.08 -31.30
N GLN A 139 15.26 -19.65 -30.65
CA GLN A 139 14.78 -19.18 -29.36
C GLN A 139 15.84 -19.38 -28.28
N LEU A 140 16.43 -20.56 -28.17
CA LEU A 140 17.54 -20.84 -27.24
C LEU A 140 18.74 -19.91 -27.40
N GLN A 141 19.09 -19.56 -28.64
CA GLN A 141 20.16 -18.60 -28.92
C GLN A 141 19.78 -17.18 -28.52
N LYS A 142 18.53 -16.77 -28.78
CA LYS A 142 18.03 -15.44 -28.39
C LYS A 142 18.01 -15.28 -26.89
N ASP A 143 17.64 -16.33 -26.16
CA ASP A 143 17.59 -16.33 -24.71
C ASP A 143 18.95 -16.60 -24.05
N SER A 144 20.03 -16.75 -24.88
CA SER A 144 21.39 -17.05 -24.44
C SER A 144 21.49 -18.28 -23.53
N THR A 145 20.64 -19.27 -23.77
CA THR A 145 20.54 -20.49 -22.96
C THR A 145 21.72 -21.42 -23.27
N SER A 146 22.59 -21.65 -22.27
CA SER A 146 23.79 -22.47 -22.42
C SER A 146 23.53 -23.97 -22.32
N SER A 147 22.44 -24.38 -21.64
CA SER A 147 22.06 -25.79 -21.47
C SER A 147 20.55 -25.92 -21.31
N ILE A 148 20.02 -27.08 -21.70
CA ILE A 148 18.62 -27.47 -21.55
C ILE A 148 18.49 -28.71 -20.68
N MET A 149 17.33 -28.93 -20.09
CA MET A 149 16.99 -30.17 -19.36
C MET A 149 16.30 -31.15 -20.31
N VAL A 150 17.01 -32.24 -20.69
CA VAL A 150 16.43 -33.27 -21.54
C VAL A 150 15.82 -34.37 -20.69
N ILE A 151 14.54 -34.61 -20.91
CA ILE A 151 13.75 -35.65 -20.24
C ILE A 151 13.83 -36.90 -21.07
N ASP A 152 14.47 -37.94 -20.51
CA ASP A 152 14.54 -39.27 -21.04
C ASP A 152 13.77 -40.23 -20.11
N ASP A 153 12.65 -40.76 -20.56
CA ASP A 153 11.67 -41.52 -19.77
C ASP A 153 11.18 -40.74 -18.53
N LYS A 154 11.84 -40.87 -17.39
CA LYS A 154 11.48 -40.22 -16.12
C LYS A 154 12.64 -39.42 -15.52
N LEU A 155 13.78 -39.38 -16.18
CA LEU A 155 14.96 -38.68 -15.71
C LEU A 155 15.18 -37.43 -16.54
N ALA A 156 15.44 -36.32 -15.88
CA ALA A 156 15.84 -35.07 -16.53
C ALA A 156 17.33 -34.84 -16.34
N ASN A 157 18.08 -34.75 -17.40
CA ASN A 157 19.53 -34.54 -17.40
C ASN A 157 19.88 -33.23 -18.12
N PRO A 158 20.86 -32.47 -17.65
CA PRO A 158 21.31 -31.26 -18.33
C PRO A 158 22.11 -31.65 -19.59
N HIS A 159 21.76 -31.01 -20.71
CA HIS A 159 22.47 -31.13 -21.98
C HIS A 159 22.93 -29.74 -22.43
N PRO A 160 24.25 -29.58 -22.78
CA PRO A 160 24.74 -28.35 -23.34
C PRO A 160 24.10 -28.05 -24.71
N THR A 161 23.67 -26.81 -24.92
CA THR A 161 23.00 -26.39 -26.17
C THR A 161 23.96 -26.55 -27.41
N GLU A 162 25.29 -26.51 -27.18
CA GLU A 162 26.30 -26.69 -28.24
C GLU A 162 26.33 -28.10 -28.81
N GLU A 163 25.99 -29.11 -28.02
CA GLU A 163 26.01 -30.54 -28.41
C GLU A 163 24.74 -30.94 -29.16
N ILE A 164 23.70 -30.12 -29.13
CA ILE A 164 22.41 -30.39 -29.76
C ILE A 164 22.49 -30.07 -31.27
N TYR A 165 21.87 -30.93 -32.07
CA TYR A 165 21.82 -30.76 -33.50
C TYR A 165 20.53 -30.06 -33.95
N THR A 166 20.64 -29.22 -34.97
CA THR A 166 19.54 -28.89 -35.87
C THR A 166 19.50 -29.90 -37.00
N VAL A 167 18.39 -30.03 -37.71
CA VAL A 167 18.29 -30.89 -38.89
C VAL A 167 19.42 -30.62 -39.88
N LYS A 168 19.77 -29.35 -40.11
CA LYS A 168 20.88 -28.96 -41.01
C LYS A 168 22.25 -29.38 -40.47
N LYS A 169 22.55 -29.09 -39.21
CA LYS A 169 23.83 -29.43 -38.54
C LYS A 169 23.99 -30.96 -38.47
N ALA A 170 22.91 -31.70 -38.20
CA ALA A 170 22.88 -33.15 -38.21
C ALA A 170 23.21 -33.74 -39.60
N TYR A 171 22.60 -33.18 -40.64
CA TYR A 171 22.87 -33.59 -42.02
C TYR A 171 24.34 -33.30 -42.42
N GLU A 172 24.84 -32.13 -42.12
CA GLU A 172 26.26 -31.76 -42.40
C GLU A 172 27.23 -32.66 -41.64
N TYR A 173 26.95 -32.97 -40.37
CA TYR A 173 27.75 -33.90 -39.56
C TYR A 173 27.74 -35.31 -40.15
N LEU A 174 26.58 -35.84 -40.54
CA LEU A 174 26.47 -37.18 -41.15
C LEU A 174 27.23 -37.28 -42.45
N LEU A 175 27.35 -36.22 -43.21
CA LEU A 175 28.18 -36.18 -44.45
C LEU A 175 29.67 -36.03 -44.21
N SER A 176 30.12 -35.59 -43.04
CA SER A 176 31.51 -35.20 -42.79
C SER A 176 32.19 -35.95 -41.63
N ALA A 177 31.45 -36.69 -40.80
CA ALA A 177 31.99 -37.34 -39.59
C ALA A 177 33.12 -38.35 -39.88
N ASP A 178 33.11 -39.05 -41.03
CA ASP A 178 34.20 -39.90 -41.48
C ASP A 178 34.37 -39.74 -42.99
N SER A 179 34.84 -38.59 -43.43
CA SER A 179 35.09 -38.27 -44.82
C SER A 179 36.35 -38.96 -45.45
N THR A 180 37.13 -39.66 -44.62
CA THR A 180 38.34 -40.38 -45.03
C THR A 180 37.99 -41.76 -45.58
N HIS A 181 37.00 -42.43 -45.06
CA HIS A 181 36.58 -43.77 -45.43
C HIS A 181 35.28 -43.78 -46.26
N PHE A 182 34.45 -42.75 -46.16
CA PHE A 182 33.15 -42.70 -46.84
C PHE A 182 33.05 -41.46 -47.74
N ASN A 183 32.76 -41.71 -49.04
CA ASN A 183 32.71 -40.64 -50.05
C ASN A 183 31.43 -39.79 -49.82
N ARG A 184 31.61 -38.48 -49.61
CA ARG A 184 30.56 -37.50 -49.35
C ARG A 184 29.54 -37.37 -50.48
N ASP A 185 30.01 -37.50 -51.75
CA ASP A 185 29.14 -37.35 -52.91
C ASP A 185 28.18 -38.54 -53.05
N ILE A 186 28.62 -39.74 -52.69
CA ILE A 186 27.78 -40.91 -52.62
C ILE A 186 26.70 -40.74 -51.50
N LEU A 187 27.10 -40.27 -50.32
CA LEU A 187 26.15 -40.02 -49.22
C LEU A 187 25.11 -38.96 -49.57
N ARG A 188 25.47 -37.94 -50.33
CA ARG A 188 24.53 -36.92 -50.83
C ARG A 188 23.45 -37.48 -51.76
N GLN A 189 23.75 -38.50 -52.56
CA GLN A 189 22.81 -39.13 -53.47
C GLN A 189 21.74 -39.97 -52.72
N CYS A 190 21.98 -40.27 -51.43
CA CYS A 190 21.11 -41.13 -50.63
C CYS A 190 19.91 -40.41 -49.99
N SER A 191 19.69 -39.09 -50.24
CA SER A 191 18.61 -38.27 -49.64
C SER A 191 18.48 -38.41 -48.12
N LEU A 192 19.65 -38.39 -47.42
CA LEU A 192 19.74 -38.69 -45.98
C LEU A 192 18.93 -37.73 -45.08
N ASN A 193 18.56 -36.58 -45.59
CA ASN A 193 17.69 -35.62 -44.94
C ASN A 193 16.30 -36.20 -44.57
N GLU A 194 15.83 -37.24 -45.31
CA GLU A 194 14.54 -37.89 -45.01
C GLU A 194 14.55 -38.73 -43.73
N TYR A 195 15.73 -39.04 -43.22
CA TYR A 195 15.93 -39.83 -42.00
C TYR A 195 16.33 -38.94 -40.79
N ILE A 196 16.34 -37.60 -40.91
CA ILE A 196 16.71 -36.68 -39.88
C ILE A 196 15.49 -35.84 -39.54
N THR A 197 14.85 -36.17 -38.44
CA THR A 197 13.67 -35.44 -37.91
C THR A 197 13.92 -35.02 -36.47
N PRO A 198 13.40 -33.87 -36.01
CA PRO A 198 13.54 -33.44 -34.64
C PRO A 198 12.95 -34.50 -33.68
N ASN A 199 13.71 -34.86 -32.64
CA ASN A 199 13.28 -35.80 -31.59
C ASN A 199 13.31 -35.16 -30.20
N LEU A 200 13.72 -33.91 -30.09
CA LEU A 200 13.61 -33.09 -28.89
C LEU A 200 12.46 -32.11 -29.10
N THR A 201 11.46 -32.20 -28.24
CA THR A 201 10.28 -31.33 -28.26
C THR A 201 10.24 -30.48 -27.00
N PHE A 202 10.01 -29.17 -27.12
CA PHE A 202 9.89 -28.26 -25.99
C PHE A 202 8.67 -28.62 -25.16
N ASP A 203 8.88 -28.84 -23.84
CA ASP A 203 7.81 -29.05 -22.86
C ASP A 203 7.47 -27.76 -22.16
N GLU A 204 6.48 -27.04 -22.70
CA GLU A 204 6.03 -25.75 -22.18
C GLU A 204 5.47 -25.88 -20.74
N GLN A 205 4.68 -26.91 -20.48
CA GLN A 205 4.01 -27.07 -19.19
C GLN A 205 5.03 -27.33 -18.06
N ARG A 206 5.97 -28.24 -18.27
CA ARG A 206 7.03 -28.52 -17.28
C ARG A 206 7.98 -27.34 -17.11
N THR A 207 8.36 -26.69 -18.21
CA THR A 207 9.20 -25.49 -18.19
C THR A 207 8.55 -24.40 -17.35
N GLN A 208 7.26 -24.12 -17.58
CA GLN A 208 6.55 -23.09 -16.83
C GLN A 208 6.41 -23.47 -15.33
N THR A 209 6.04 -24.72 -15.05
CA THR A 209 5.93 -25.21 -13.65
C THR A 209 7.26 -25.10 -12.92
N ALA A 210 8.36 -25.55 -13.52
CA ALA A 210 9.69 -25.48 -12.92
C ALA A 210 10.15 -24.03 -12.70
N LYS A 211 9.84 -23.13 -13.63
CA LYS A 211 10.11 -21.70 -13.50
C LYS A 211 9.34 -21.08 -12.35
N GLU A 212 8.05 -21.41 -12.22
CA GLU A 212 7.23 -20.95 -11.09
C GLU A 212 7.72 -21.51 -9.77
N GLU A 213 8.08 -22.78 -9.70
CA GLU A 213 8.66 -23.40 -8.49
C GLU A 213 9.98 -22.73 -8.11
N MET A 214 10.86 -22.44 -9.07
CA MET A 214 12.12 -21.74 -8.82
C MET A 214 11.90 -20.34 -8.26
N LEU A 215 10.93 -19.59 -8.80
CA LEU A 215 10.58 -18.26 -8.33
C LEU A 215 9.86 -18.31 -6.96
N ASN A 216 9.02 -19.32 -6.72
CA ASN A 216 8.31 -19.50 -5.45
C ASN A 216 9.23 -19.93 -4.31
N ASN A 217 10.25 -20.72 -4.61
CA ASN A 217 11.28 -21.14 -3.63
C ASN A 217 12.32 -20.04 -3.34
N TYR A 218 12.28 -18.95 -4.10
CA TYR A 218 13.13 -17.80 -3.84
C TYR A 218 12.77 -17.11 -2.52
N SER A 219 13.77 -16.92 -1.64
CA SER A 219 13.56 -16.24 -0.36
C SER A 219 13.45 -14.73 -0.56
N TRP A 220 12.24 -14.19 -0.44
CA TRP A 220 11.94 -12.76 -0.47
C TRP A 220 12.25 -12.04 0.85
N ALA A 221 12.78 -12.77 1.85
CA ALA A 221 13.18 -12.25 3.16
C ALA A 221 14.67 -12.50 3.42
N ASN A 222 15.36 -11.53 4.04
CA ASN A 222 16.76 -11.61 4.45
C ASN A 222 16.96 -12.19 5.86
N GLY A 223 15.86 -12.39 6.61
CA GLY A 223 15.91 -12.88 7.98
C GLY A 223 14.58 -12.75 8.70
N LEU A 224 14.59 -13.04 9.99
CA LEU A 224 13.44 -12.99 10.88
C LEU A 224 13.79 -12.14 12.10
N VAL A 225 12.91 -11.22 12.48
CA VAL A 225 12.96 -10.54 13.78
C VAL A 225 11.99 -11.25 14.72
N VAL A 226 12.49 -11.64 15.90
CA VAL A 226 11.70 -12.38 16.88
C VAL A 226 11.05 -11.43 17.88
N SER A 227 9.87 -11.77 18.37
CA SER A 227 9.19 -11.03 19.44
C SER A 227 10.09 -10.85 20.65
N GLY A 228 10.13 -9.63 21.19
CA GLY A 228 11.04 -9.25 22.29
C GLY A 228 12.43 -8.76 21.83
N GLN A 229 12.78 -8.90 20.54
CA GLN A 229 14.06 -8.41 20.02
C GLN A 229 14.03 -6.88 19.92
N LYS A 230 15.11 -6.24 20.39
CA LYS A 230 15.32 -4.79 20.22
C LYS A 230 15.62 -4.48 18.75
N ILE A 231 14.90 -3.51 18.20
CA ILE A 231 15.08 -3.05 16.81
C ILE A 231 15.98 -1.82 16.77
N ILE A 232 15.65 -0.78 17.55
CA ILE A 232 16.38 0.48 17.58
C ILE A 232 16.16 1.21 18.90
N ASP A 233 17.15 1.97 19.35
CA ASP A 233 17.08 2.80 20.55
C ASP A 233 16.99 4.31 20.24
N ARG A 234 16.57 5.10 21.22
CA ARG A 234 16.45 6.56 21.09
C ARG A 234 17.80 7.19 20.78
N GLY A 235 17.84 8.04 19.75
CA GLY A 235 19.05 8.72 19.29
C GLY A 235 19.95 7.93 18.36
N GLU A 236 19.71 6.62 18.19
CA GLU A 236 20.45 5.77 17.27
C GLU A 236 20.17 6.16 15.81
N ILE A 237 21.21 6.23 14.98
CA ILE A 237 21.06 6.59 13.56
C ILE A 237 20.47 5.40 12.80
N ILE A 238 19.44 5.66 12.01
CA ILE A 238 18.78 4.65 11.21
C ILE A 238 19.68 4.27 10.03
N SER A 239 20.33 3.10 10.13
CA SER A 239 21.09 2.50 9.04
C SER A 239 20.15 2.00 7.93
N PRO A 240 20.62 1.73 6.70
CA PRO A 240 19.82 1.10 5.66
C PRO A 240 19.23 -0.25 6.09
N GLU A 241 19.95 -1.03 6.87
CA GLU A 241 19.48 -2.30 7.42
C GLU A 241 18.34 -2.10 8.43
N THR A 242 18.53 -1.18 9.37
CA THR A 242 17.50 -0.82 10.35
C THR A 242 16.26 -0.23 9.68
N TYR A 243 16.45 0.53 8.59
CA TYR A 243 15.35 1.05 7.80
C TYR A 243 14.52 -0.08 7.18
N ASN A 244 15.16 -1.11 6.61
CA ASN A 244 14.47 -2.27 6.04
C ASN A 244 13.71 -3.07 7.12
N ILE A 245 14.27 -3.20 8.32
CA ILE A 245 13.59 -3.83 9.46
C ILE A 245 12.35 -3.03 9.86
N LEU A 246 12.46 -1.70 9.99
CA LEU A 246 11.35 -0.80 10.32
C LEU A 246 10.25 -0.81 9.27
N GLU A 247 10.63 -0.83 7.99
CA GLU A 247 9.69 -0.90 6.87
C GLU A 247 8.98 -2.27 6.83
N SER A 248 9.70 -3.34 7.12
CA SER A 248 9.13 -4.68 7.24
C SER A 248 8.15 -4.79 8.40
N LEU A 249 8.50 -4.22 9.56
CA LEU A 249 7.60 -4.10 10.70
C LEU A 249 6.35 -3.29 10.36
N ARG A 250 6.50 -2.20 9.58
CA ARG A 250 5.37 -1.39 9.11
C ARG A 250 4.43 -2.20 8.23
N LYS A 251 4.97 -2.90 7.22
CA LYS A 251 4.19 -3.74 6.30
C LYS A 251 3.43 -4.85 7.05
N GLU A 252 4.10 -5.55 7.96
CA GLU A 252 3.49 -6.61 8.76
C GLU A 252 2.47 -6.11 9.78
N SER A 253 2.71 -4.94 10.38
CA SER A 253 1.74 -4.31 11.29
C SER A 253 0.45 -3.95 10.56
N ILE A 254 0.54 -3.42 9.34
CA ILE A 254 -0.63 -3.11 8.50
C ILE A 254 -1.36 -4.40 8.13
N LYS A 255 -0.66 -5.41 7.63
CA LYS A 255 -1.23 -6.70 7.22
C LYS A 255 -1.94 -7.44 8.37
N ARG A 256 -1.39 -7.40 9.58
CA ARG A 256 -2.02 -8.00 10.77
C ARG A 256 -3.27 -7.25 11.23
N ASN A 257 -3.27 -5.91 11.10
CA ASN A 257 -4.43 -5.09 11.43
C ASN A 257 -5.60 -5.26 10.44
N GLU A 258 -5.33 -5.69 9.22
CA GLU A 258 -6.34 -6.09 8.25
C GLU A 258 -7.04 -7.41 8.62
N SER A 259 -6.55 -8.15 9.62
CA SER A 259 -7.23 -9.35 10.10
C SER A 259 -8.63 -8.99 10.65
N MET A 260 -9.68 -9.63 10.14
CA MET A 260 -11.09 -9.30 10.39
C MET A 260 -11.48 -9.20 11.88
N GLY A 261 -10.78 -9.90 12.78
CA GLY A 261 -11.07 -9.87 14.23
C GLY A 261 -10.68 -8.55 14.88
N GLN A 262 -9.49 -8.06 14.61
CA GLN A 262 -8.95 -6.84 15.23
C GLN A 262 -9.65 -5.57 14.70
N SER A 263 -9.99 -5.55 13.42
CA SER A 263 -10.77 -4.46 12.81
C SER A 263 -12.16 -4.30 13.45
N ARG A 264 -12.82 -5.40 13.85
CA ARG A 264 -14.12 -5.35 14.56
C ARG A 264 -14.00 -4.79 15.97
N LEU A 265 -12.95 -5.13 16.70
CA LEU A 265 -12.70 -4.58 18.04
C LEU A 265 -12.40 -3.08 18.00
N ILE A 266 -11.59 -2.64 17.04
CA ILE A 266 -11.31 -1.21 16.81
C ILE A 266 -12.60 -0.47 16.50
N LEU A 267 -13.43 -1.00 15.60
CA LEU A 267 -14.74 -0.43 15.26
C LEU A 267 -15.64 -0.33 16.48
N GLY A 268 -15.71 -1.38 17.31
CA GLY A 268 -16.46 -1.37 18.56
C GLY A 268 -15.98 -0.27 19.52
N GLY A 269 -14.67 -0.11 19.67
CA GLY A 269 -14.06 0.95 20.47
C GLY A 269 -14.36 2.35 19.94
N GLN A 270 -14.31 2.55 18.63
CA GLN A 270 -14.66 3.83 17.98
C GLN A 270 -16.14 4.20 18.18
N ILE A 271 -17.05 3.23 17.99
CA ILE A 271 -18.49 3.43 18.23
C ILE A 271 -18.73 3.81 19.68
N LEU A 272 -18.11 3.11 20.62
CA LEU A 272 -18.28 3.37 22.05
C LEU A 272 -17.76 4.75 22.43
N PHE A 273 -16.58 5.14 21.96
CA PHE A 273 -15.98 6.44 22.28
C PHE A 273 -16.76 7.61 21.67
N VAL A 274 -17.02 7.59 20.36
CA VAL A 274 -17.78 8.64 19.68
C VAL A 274 -19.22 8.68 20.22
N GLY A 275 -19.84 7.51 20.40
CA GLY A 275 -21.18 7.40 20.94
C GLY A 275 -21.30 8.00 22.36
N MET A 276 -20.32 7.75 23.23
CA MET A 276 -20.29 8.30 24.59
C MET A 276 -20.13 9.81 24.59
N LEU A 277 -19.22 10.37 23.78
CA LEU A 277 -19.05 11.82 23.64
C LEU A 277 -20.31 12.50 23.11
N MET A 278 -20.93 11.94 22.08
CA MET A 278 -22.17 12.47 21.52
C MET A 278 -23.34 12.34 22.47
N LEU A 279 -23.40 11.27 23.28
CA LEU A 279 -24.40 11.10 24.33
C LEU A 279 -24.22 12.14 25.42
N CYS A 280 -23.00 12.37 25.90
CA CYS A 280 -22.71 13.45 26.86
C CYS A 280 -23.13 14.82 26.30
N PHE A 281 -22.90 15.07 25.01
CA PHE A 281 -23.35 16.31 24.36
C PHE A 281 -24.85 16.44 24.31
N MET A 282 -25.59 15.38 23.97
CA MET A 282 -27.06 15.39 24.00
C MET A 282 -27.61 15.61 25.39
N LEU A 283 -27.03 14.97 26.39
CA LEU A 283 -27.41 15.16 27.79
C LEU A 283 -27.18 16.62 28.25
N TYR A 284 -26.05 17.21 27.89
CA TYR A 284 -25.78 18.62 28.14
C TYR A 284 -26.89 19.52 27.54
N LEU A 285 -27.22 19.30 26.25
CA LEU A 285 -28.27 20.08 25.60
C LEU A 285 -29.65 19.89 26.26
N ASP A 286 -30.00 18.66 26.64
CA ASP A 286 -31.29 18.39 27.30
C ASP A 286 -31.39 18.98 28.71
N LEU A 287 -30.30 18.93 29.48
CA LEU A 287 -30.27 19.42 30.86
C LEU A 287 -30.11 20.94 30.92
N PHE A 288 -29.20 21.52 30.18
CA PHE A 288 -28.78 22.92 30.30
C PHE A 288 -29.27 23.85 29.20
N ARG A 289 -29.60 23.31 28.02
CA ARG A 289 -29.96 24.08 26.83
C ARG A 289 -31.19 23.50 26.11
N LYS A 290 -32.28 23.36 26.84
CA LYS A 290 -33.56 22.83 26.34
C LYS A 290 -34.10 23.59 25.14
N ASP A 291 -33.86 24.90 25.07
CA ASP A 291 -34.20 25.76 23.96
C ASP A 291 -33.55 25.29 22.62
N TYR A 292 -32.25 24.97 22.63
CA TYR A 292 -31.55 24.46 21.45
C TYR A 292 -31.86 22.99 21.17
N TYR A 293 -32.05 22.19 22.25
CA TYR A 293 -32.43 20.79 22.12
C TYR A 293 -33.79 20.58 21.48
N GLN A 294 -34.74 21.52 21.70
CA GLN A 294 -36.08 21.47 21.12
C GLN A 294 -36.16 22.06 19.70
N ARG A 295 -35.27 22.97 19.34
CA ARG A 295 -35.18 23.54 18.00
C ARG A 295 -34.45 22.62 17.04
N LYS A 296 -35.20 22.06 16.07
CA LYS A 296 -34.59 21.15 15.06
C LYS A 296 -33.41 21.78 14.30
N GLY A 297 -33.54 23.06 13.92
CA GLY A 297 -32.48 23.79 13.23
C GLY A 297 -31.21 23.93 14.05
N SER A 298 -31.31 24.31 15.33
CA SER A 298 -30.13 24.43 16.22
C SER A 298 -29.45 23.11 16.45
N LEU A 299 -30.22 22.05 16.70
CA LEU A 299 -29.69 20.71 16.91
C LEU A 299 -29.03 20.18 15.65
N SER A 300 -29.66 20.32 14.50
CA SER A 300 -29.09 19.90 13.21
C SER A 300 -27.81 20.66 12.89
N LEU A 301 -27.76 21.98 13.10
CA LEU A 301 -26.54 22.79 12.88
C LEU A 301 -25.36 22.27 13.69
N LEU A 302 -25.56 22.05 15.01
CA LEU A 302 -24.51 21.57 15.91
C LEU A 302 -23.96 20.21 15.47
N PHE A 303 -24.85 19.27 15.16
CA PHE A 303 -24.47 17.92 14.71
C PHE A 303 -23.76 17.95 13.34
N THR A 304 -24.25 18.76 12.41
CA THR A 304 -23.63 18.91 11.08
C THR A 304 -22.22 19.48 11.17
N LEU A 305 -21.99 20.47 12.04
CA LEU A 305 -20.65 21.04 12.25
C LEU A 305 -19.69 20.02 12.88
N ILE A 306 -20.13 19.24 13.90
CA ILE A 306 -19.31 18.17 14.50
C ILE A 306 -18.92 17.15 13.43
N VAL A 307 -19.88 16.67 12.62
CA VAL A 307 -19.64 15.72 11.55
C VAL A 307 -18.66 16.29 10.51
N PHE A 308 -18.88 17.52 10.07
CA PHE A 308 -18.05 18.16 9.04
C PHE A 308 -16.59 18.21 9.46
N TYR A 309 -16.27 18.71 10.66
CA TYR A 309 -14.90 18.79 11.13
C TYR A 309 -14.29 17.40 11.41
N SER A 310 -15.06 16.46 11.92
CA SER A 310 -14.58 15.10 12.18
C SER A 310 -14.26 14.37 10.88
N VAL A 311 -15.14 14.47 9.87
CA VAL A 311 -14.95 13.80 8.57
C VAL A 311 -13.78 14.42 7.79
N ILE A 312 -13.68 15.77 7.75
CA ILE A 312 -12.57 16.40 7.02
C ILE A 312 -11.22 16.08 7.67
N THR A 313 -11.17 16.01 9.02
CA THR A 313 -9.97 15.61 9.75
C THR A 313 -9.58 14.16 9.42
N ALA A 314 -10.53 13.24 9.51
CA ALA A 314 -10.31 11.83 9.20
C ALA A 314 -9.86 11.64 7.75
N PHE A 315 -10.50 12.34 6.81
CA PHE A 315 -10.15 12.29 5.39
C PHE A 315 -8.73 12.79 5.12
N MET A 316 -8.35 13.94 5.71
CA MET A 316 -6.98 14.48 5.56
C MET A 316 -5.91 13.54 6.12
N VAL A 317 -6.20 12.90 7.27
CA VAL A 317 -5.27 11.96 7.91
C VAL A 317 -5.13 10.68 7.08
N THR A 318 -6.23 10.11 6.61
CA THR A 318 -6.23 8.86 5.86
C THR A 318 -5.49 9.00 4.53
N HIS A 319 -5.68 10.11 3.83
CA HIS A 319 -5.07 10.33 2.51
C HIS A 319 -3.75 11.10 2.55
N ASN A 320 -3.23 11.48 3.73
CA ASN A 320 -1.99 12.25 3.90
C ASN A 320 -1.90 13.51 3.00
N LEU A 321 -3.04 14.18 2.75
CA LEU A 321 -3.11 15.28 1.80
C LEU A 321 -2.38 16.53 2.29
N PHE A 322 -2.70 16.98 3.52
CA PHE A 322 -2.13 18.16 4.14
C PHE A 322 -2.00 17.96 5.65
N ASN A 323 -1.26 18.86 6.29
CA ASN A 323 -1.19 18.88 7.75
C ASN A 323 -2.54 19.32 8.34
N VAL A 324 -3.00 18.64 9.39
CA VAL A 324 -4.30 18.85 10.05
C VAL A 324 -4.44 20.25 10.65
N TYR A 325 -3.31 20.89 10.99
CA TYR A 325 -3.28 22.25 11.52
C TYR A 325 -3.68 23.34 10.51
N ILE A 326 -3.85 22.98 9.22
CA ILE A 326 -4.41 23.89 8.21
C ILE A 326 -5.93 24.08 8.40
N ILE A 327 -6.63 23.08 8.96
CA ILE A 327 -8.08 23.16 9.17
C ILE A 327 -8.39 24.23 10.22
N PRO A 328 -9.24 25.23 9.92
CA PRO A 328 -9.56 26.32 10.84
C PRO A 328 -10.59 25.87 11.90
N TYR A 329 -10.18 25.04 12.85
CA TYR A 329 -11.08 24.54 13.91
C TYR A 329 -11.66 25.67 14.78
N ALA A 330 -10.94 26.78 14.94
CA ALA A 330 -11.41 27.97 15.65
C ALA A 330 -12.65 28.62 14.99
N MET A 331 -12.92 28.34 13.72
CA MET A 331 -14.12 28.77 13.01
C MET A 331 -15.38 28.15 13.60
N LEU A 332 -15.33 26.91 14.07
CA LEU A 332 -16.47 26.19 14.67
C LEU A 332 -17.07 26.93 15.87
N PRO A 333 -16.32 27.26 16.92
CA PRO A 333 -16.88 27.98 18.05
C PRO A 333 -17.31 29.41 17.69
N ILE A 334 -16.68 30.06 16.70
CA ILE A 334 -17.11 31.36 16.16
C ILE A 334 -18.53 31.26 15.60
N ILE A 335 -18.75 30.31 14.69
CA ILE A 335 -20.06 30.09 14.05
C ILE A 335 -21.14 29.82 15.11
N ILE A 336 -20.85 28.92 16.04
CA ILE A 336 -21.84 28.55 17.07
C ILE A 336 -22.14 29.75 17.98
N ARG A 337 -21.14 30.54 18.33
CA ARG A 337 -21.34 31.73 19.16
C ARG A 337 -22.21 32.78 18.49
N VAL A 338 -22.08 32.95 17.18
CA VAL A 338 -22.90 33.90 16.39
C VAL A 338 -24.37 33.51 16.42
N PHE A 339 -24.68 32.23 16.26
CA PHE A 339 -26.05 31.74 16.16
C PHE A 339 -26.67 31.35 17.51
N LEU A 340 -25.85 30.97 18.49
CA LEU A 340 -26.33 30.43 19.76
C LEU A 340 -25.67 31.17 20.94
N ASP A 341 -24.74 30.53 21.63
CA ASP A 341 -24.06 31.14 22.79
C ASP A 341 -22.65 30.59 23.02
N SER A 342 -21.86 31.32 23.84
CA SER A 342 -20.46 31.00 24.09
C SER A 342 -20.27 29.67 24.86
N ARG A 343 -21.19 29.27 25.73
CA ARG A 343 -21.06 28.02 26.51
C ARG A 343 -21.25 26.81 25.60
N THR A 344 -22.29 26.85 24.78
CA THR A 344 -22.56 25.81 23.78
C THR A 344 -21.44 25.76 22.72
N ALA A 345 -20.92 26.92 22.28
CA ALA A 345 -19.80 27.03 21.37
C ALA A 345 -18.54 26.32 21.91
N PHE A 346 -18.19 26.60 23.16
CA PHE A 346 -17.03 25.97 23.80
C PHE A 346 -17.17 24.46 23.93
N LEU A 347 -18.32 23.99 24.45
CA LEU A 347 -18.51 22.55 24.64
C LEU A 347 -18.54 21.78 23.33
N THR A 348 -19.20 22.33 22.31
CA THR A 348 -19.21 21.71 20.98
C THR A 348 -17.80 21.65 20.39
N HIS A 349 -17.00 22.70 20.58
CA HIS A 349 -15.61 22.74 20.16
C HIS A 349 -14.79 21.65 20.86
N VAL A 350 -14.89 21.55 22.19
CA VAL A 350 -14.20 20.50 22.98
C VAL A 350 -14.54 19.11 22.47
N ILE A 351 -15.81 18.79 22.30
CA ILE A 351 -16.26 17.47 21.83
C ILE A 351 -15.74 17.19 20.42
N THR A 352 -15.80 18.16 19.52
CA THR A 352 -15.28 18.02 18.15
C THR A 352 -13.78 17.74 18.15
N ILE A 353 -13.00 18.50 18.94
CA ILE A 353 -11.54 18.30 19.02
C ILE A 353 -11.20 16.94 19.62
N LEU A 354 -11.93 16.48 20.65
CA LEU A 354 -11.73 15.14 21.21
C LEU A 354 -12.03 14.04 20.19
N ILE A 355 -13.09 14.17 19.39
CA ILE A 355 -13.41 13.21 18.33
C ILE A 355 -12.31 13.23 17.24
N CYS A 356 -11.90 14.42 16.79
CA CYS A 356 -10.85 14.57 15.77
C CYS A 356 -9.51 14.00 16.24
N SER A 357 -9.19 14.13 17.53
CA SER A 357 -7.91 13.70 18.11
C SER A 357 -7.65 12.20 18.00
N ILE A 358 -8.71 11.36 17.91
CA ILE A 358 -8.58 9.90 17.71
C ILE A 358 -7.81 9.57 16.45
N SER A 359 -7.99 10.35 15.40
CA SER A 359 -7.34 10.13 14.10
C SER A 359 -5.87 10.55 14.07
N LEU A 360 -5.40 11.25 15.11
CA LEU A 360 -4.10 11.92 15.09
C LEU A 360 -3.02 11.13 15.83
N ARG A 361 -1.78 11.35 15.40
CA ARG A 361 -0.59 10.72 15.96
C ARG A 361 -0.20 11.34 17.32
N PHE A 362 -0.27 12.67 17.44
CA PHE A 362 0.04 13.44 18.65
C PHE A 362 -1.23 14.11 19.19
N PRO A 363 -2.15 13.33 19.80
CA PRO A 363 -3.44 13.85 20.22
C PRO A 363 -3.32 14.92 21.30
N HIS A 364 -2.36 14.80 22.23
CA HIS A 364 -2.20 15.75 23.35
C HIS A 364 -1.82 17.15 22.87
N GLU A 365 -0.81 17.26 21.99
CA GLU A 365 -0.39 18.52 21.40
C GLU A 365 -1.54 19.16 20.63
N PHE A 366 -2.24 18.38 19.80
CA PHE A 366 -3.38 18.86 19.05
C PHE A 366 -4.51 19.36 19.93
N ILE A 367 -4.92 18.58 20.96
CA ILE A 367 -6.01 18.96 21.86
C ILE A 367 -5.70 20.28 22.55
N LEU A 368 -4.54 20.41 23.16
CA LEU A 368 -4.18 21.62 23.90
C LEU A 368 -4.09 22.85 22.98
N THR A 369 -3.47 22.70 21.83
CA THR A 369 -3.35 23.77 20.84
C THR A 369 -4.69 24.23 20.32
N GLN A 370 -5.58 23.29 19.95
CA GLN A 370 -6.91 23.61 19.41
C GLN A 370 -7.84 24.18 20.48
N LEU A 371 -7.80 23.68 21.72
CA LEU A 371 -8.63 24.21 22.82
C LEU A 371 -8.24 25.64 23.14
N ALA A 372 -6.95 25.95 23.22
CA ALA A 372 -6.48 27.31 23.46
C ALA A 372 -6.91 28.27 22.34
N ALA A 373 -6.72 27.88 21.08
CA ALA A 373 -7.16 28.67 19.94
C ALA A 373 -8.66 28.92 19.91
N GLY A 374 -9.47 27.89 20.25
CA GLY A 374 -10.92 28.00 20.33
C GLY A 374 -11.39 28.93 21.48
N LEU A 375 -10.74 28.88 22.64
CA LEU A 375 -11.00 29.81 23.73
C LEU A 375 -10.71 31.25 23.35
N VAL A 376 -9.54 31.52 22.77
CA VAL A 376 -9.16 32.85 22.29
C VAL A 376 -10.14 33.36 21.23
N ALA A 377 -10.57 32.50 20.30
CA ALA A 377 -11.58 32.83 19.30
C ALA A 377 -12.92 33.23 19.96
N ILE A 378 -13.34 32.51 20.99
CA ILE A 378 -14.56 32.84 21.75
C ILE A 378 -14.40 34.17 22.50
N PHE A 379 -13.28 34.41 23.16
CA PHE A 379 -13.09 35.64 23.97
C PHE A 379 -12.89 36.88 23.11
N SER A 380 -12.23 36.77 21.97
CA SER A 380 -11.94 37.90 21.10
C SER A 380 -13.20 38.46 20.40
N LEU A 381 -14.25 37.64 20.26
CA LEU A 381 -15.49 38.02 19.61
C LEU A 381 -16.58 38.37 20.64
N ARG A 382 -16.47 39.50 21.30
CA ARG A 382 -17.46 39.92 22.30
C ARG A 382 -18.84 40.22 21.69
N GLU A 383 -18.86 40.93 20.57
CA GLU A 383 -20.04 41.17 19.71
C GLU A 383 -19.59 41.25 18.27
N LEU A 384 -20.16 40.42 17.37
CA LEU A 384 -19.86 40.44 15.95
C LEU A 384 -20.68 41.56 15.26
N SER A 385 -20.34 42.82 15.55
CA SER A 385 -20.96 43.97 14.90
C SER A 385 -20.10 44.55 13.76
N GLN A 386 -18.82 44.21 13.70
CA GLN A 386 -17.91 44.79 12.68
C GLN A 386 -17.03 43.72 12.04
N ARG A 387 -16.85 43.82 10.72
CA ARG A 387 -15.97 42.90 9.93
C ARG A 387 -14.52 42.93 10.39
N SER A 388 -14.02 44.06 10.92
CA SER A 388 -12.66 44.23 11.47
C SER A 388 -12.38 43.32 12.67
N GLN A 389 -13.39 42.90 13.42
CA GLN A 389 -13.22 42.04 14.58
C GLN A 389 -12.77 40.64 14.18
N LEU A 390 -13.20 40.11 13.01
CA LEU A 390 -12.76 38.79 12.56
C LEU A 390 -11.26 38.80 12.19
N PHE A 391 -10.76 39.89 11.56
CA PHE A 391 -9.33 40.03 11.29
C PHE A 391 -8.50 40.03 12.59
N ARG A 392 -8.94 40.76 13.60
CA ARG A 392 -8.31 40.77 14.93
C ARG A 392 -8.33 39.39 15.56
N THR A 393 -9.46 38.68 15.47
CA THR A 393 -9.58 37.32 15.96
C THR A 393 -8.66 36.35 15.23
N ALA A 394 -8.59 36.43 13.91
CA ALA A 394 -7.68 35.60 13.10
C ALA A 394 -6.22 35.80 13.51
N LEU A 395 -5.80 37.06 13.70
CA LEU A 395 -4.44 37.37 14.16
C LEU A 395 -4.17 36.81 15.56
N LEU A 396 -5.11 36.97 16.51
CA LEU A 396 -4.97 36.42 17.86
C LEU A 396 -4.90 34.89 17.86
N VAL A 397 -5.67 34.23 17.00
CA VAL A 397 -5.65 32.77 16.85
C VAL A 397 -4.30 32.31 16.29
N ILE A 398 -3.76 32.98 15.27
CA ILE A 398 -2.42 32.68 14.74
C ILE A 398 -1.36 32.79 15.83
N LEU A 399 -1.38 33.88 16.58
CA LEU A 399 -0.45 34.13 17.69
C LEU A 399 -0.59 33.05 18.78
N THR A 400 -1.81 32.62 19.08
CA THR A 400 -2.07 31.58 20.07
C THR A 400 -1.50 30.24 19.61
N TYR A 401 -1.71 29.85 18.34
CA TYR A 401 -1.12 28.64 17.77
C TYR A 401 0.40 28.68 17.86
N ALA A 402 1.00 29.79 17.44
CA ALA A 402 2.45 29.97 17.45
C ALA A 402 3.01 29.90 18.88
N ALA A 403 2.38 30.55 19.84
CA ALA A 403 2.84 30.56 21.22
C ALA A 403 2.73 29.19 21.91
N ILE A 404 1.62 28.49 21.74
CA ILE A 404 1.43 27.15 22.31
C ILE A 404 2.37 26.14 21.67
N TYR A 405 2.51 26.15 20.35
CA TYR A 405 3.43 25.27 19.65
C TYR A 405 4.88 25.52 20.04
N PHE A 406 5.30 26.79 20.15
CA PHE A 406 6.61 27.17 20.64
C PHE A 406 6.87 26.68 22.07
N ALA A 407 5.84 26.78 22.95
CA ALA A 407 5.95 26.23 24.30
C ALA A 407 6.17 24.70 24.29
N PHE A 408 5.48 23.97 23.38
CA PHE A 408 5.73 22.53 23.22
C PHE A 408 7.12 22.22 22.71
N GLU A 409 7.64 23.00 21.76
CA GLU A 409 9.03 22.85 21.29
C GLU A 409 10.05 23.08 22.41
N LEU A 410 9.78 24.00 23.33
CA LEU A 410 10.62 24.21 24.50
C LEU A 410 10.53 23.10 25.56
N MET A 411 9.34 22.51 25.73
CA MET A 411 9.10 21.45 26.73
C MET A 411 9.60 20.08 26.31
N THR A 412 9.73 19.82 25.01
CA THR A 412 10.32 18.57 24.51
C THR A 412 11.83 18.61 24.74
N GLU A 413 12.41 17.51 25.27
CA GLU A 413 13.85 17.38 25.62
C GLU A 413 14.84 17.59 24.44
N ASN A 414 14.35 17.74 23.23
CA ASN A 414 15.12 18.32 22.12
C ASN A 414 15.27 19.84 22.31
N GLY A 415 15.17 20.28 23.58
CA GLY A 415 15.19 21.63 24.02
C GLY A 415 16.15 22.43 23.18
N LEU A 416 15.74 23.54 22.65
CA LEU A 416 16.54 24.51 21.97
C LEU A 416 17.95 24.54 22.60
N SER A 417 18.82 23.65 22.14
CA SER A 417 20.21 23.97 22.16
C SER A 417 20.25 25.31 21.42
N THR A 418 20.56 26.41 22.05
CA THR A 418 20.74 27.81 21.63
C THR A 418 20.64 28.15 20.12
N ASP A 419 20.37 27.19 19.27
CA ASP A 419 20.25 27.30 17.82
C ASP A 419 18.78 27.38 17.39
N PHE A 420 18.27 28.59 17.27
CA PHE A 420 16.97 28.92 16.67
C PHE A 420 16.81 28.39 15.23
N SER A 421 17.88 27.90 14.59
CA SER A 421 17.85 27.29 13.26
C SER A 421 17.08 25.94 13.21
N LYS A 422 16.78 25.32 14.35
CA LYS A 422 16.06 24.06 14.46
C LYS A 422 14.53 24.19 14.60
N LEU A 423 14.02 25.44 14.65
CA LEU A 423 12.58 25.68 14.67
C LEU A 423 11.91 25.10 13.41
N ASN A 424 10.80 24.42 13.62
CA ASN A 424 10.04 23.83 12.50
C ASN A 424 9.19 24.91 11.80
N ILE A 425 9.84 25.80 11.03
CA ILE A 425 9.22 26.94 10.31
C ILE A 425 7.99 26.47 9.49
N ARG A 426 8.00 25.24 9.01
CA ARG A 426 6.88 24.67 8.25
C ARG A 426 5.57 24.64 9.06
N MET A 427 5.64 24.40 10.36
CA MET A 427 4.45 24.38 11.23
C MET A 427 3.84 25.77 11.37
N TYR A 428 4.66 26.79 11.54
CA TYR A 428 4.19 28.20 11.63
C TYR A 428 3.53 28.65 10.33
N THR A 429 3.98 28.18 9.18
CA THR A 429 3.30 28.43 7.88
C THR A 429 1.88 27.87 7.87
N TYR A 430 1.66 26.68 8.43
CA TYR A 430 0.33 26.10 8.54
C TYR A 430 -0.61 26.92 9.43
N PHE A 431 -0.10 27.53 10.51
CA PHE A 431 -0.88 28.40 11.37
C PHE A 431 -1.29 29.71 10.66
N ILE A 432 -0.42 30.26 9.82
CA ILE A 432 -0.76 31.43 8.98
C ILE A 432 -1.87 31.08 8.00
N ILE A 433 -1.75 29.95 7.30
CA ILE A 433 -2.79 29.46 6.37
C ILE A 433 -4.14 29.25 7.11
N ASN A 434 -4.10 28.66 8.29
CA ASN A 434 -5.27 28.45 9.15
C ASN A 434 -5.97 29.78 9.46
N GLY A 435 -5.22 30.81 9.86
CA GLY A 435 -5.76 32.15 10.14
C GLY A 435 -6.34 32.83 8.91
N ILE A 436 -5.76 32.65 7.73
CA ILE A 436 -6.33 33.15 6.47
C ILE A 436 -7.65 32.43 6.18
N LEU A 437 -7.69 31.10 6.35
CA LEU A 437 -8.91 30.31 6.18
C LEU A 437 -10.02 30.67 7.16
N LEU A 438 -9.65 31.16 8.36
CA LEU A 438 -10.63 31.66 9.35
C LEU A 438 -11.46 32.81 8.81
N LEU A 439 -10.93 33.63 7.89
CA LEU A 439 -11.66 34.73 7.27
C LEU A 439 -12.84 34.27 6.42
N PHE A 440 -12.80 33.01 5.93
CA PHE A 440 -13.93 32.38 5.23
C PHE A 440 -15.14 32.11 6.16
N THR A 441 -15.04 32.43 7.45
CA THR A 441 -16.20 32.35 8.37
C THR A 441 -17.38 33.19 7.86
N TYR A 442 -17.16 34.37 7.27
CA TYR A 442 -18.25 35.21 6.77
C TYR A 442 -19.10 34.59 5.68
N PRO A 443 -18.53 34.17 4.55
CA PRO A 443 -19.34 33.51 3.52
C PRO A 443 -20.00 32.23 4.04
N LEU A 444 -19.34 31.50 4.97
CA LEU A 444 -19.92 30.31 5.57
C LEU A 444 -21.10 30.63 6.49
N LEU A 445 -21.04 31.72 7.28
CA LEU A 445 -22.17 32.19 8.09
C LEU A 445 -23.38 32.48 7.22
N PHE A 446 -23.20 33.21 6.11
CA PHE A 446 -24.28 33.50 5.16
C PHE A 446 -24.92 32.25 4.58
N LEU A 447 -24.12 31.24 4.23
CA LEU A 447 -24.60 29.97 3.72
C LEU A 447 -25.42 29.22 4.79
N LEU A 448 -24.94 29.20 6.03
CA LEU A 448 -25.61 28.54 7.15
C LEU A 448 -26.91 29.25 7.56
N GLU A 449 -26.95 30.58 7.52
CA GLU A 449 -28.19 31.36 7.73
C GLU A 449 -29.28 30.96 6.75
N LYS A 450 -28.93 30.88 5.47
CA LYS A 450 -29.85 30.47 4.42
C LYS A 450 -30.33 29.04 4.55
N THR A 451 -29.44 28.14 5.00
CA THR A 451 -29.72 26.69 5.08
C THR A 451 -30.54 26.33 6.32
N PHE A 452 -30.20 26.90 7.47
CA PHE A 452 -30.81 26.55 8.75
C PHE A 452 -31.88 27.55 9.23
N GLY A 453 -32.11 28.64 8.50
CA GLY A 453 -33.12 29.62 8.80
C GLY A 453 -32.80 30.46 10.05
N PHE A 454 -31.53 30.71 10.34
CA PHE A 454 -31.08 31.63 11.38
C PHE A 454 -31.00 33.06 10.85
N THR A 455 -31.24 34.03 11.72
CA THR A 455 -30.95 35.44 11.49
C THR A 455 -29.79 35.82 12.42
N SER A 456 -28.65 36.24 11.86
CA SER A 456 -27.54 36.74 12.66
C SER A 456 -27.56 38.27 12.73
N ASN A 457 -26.97 38.82 13.81
CA ASN A 457 -26.79 40.26 13.96
C ASN A 457 -25.84 40.83 12.87
N VAL A 458 -25.14 39.99 12.13
CA VAL A 458 -24.22 40.38 11.04
C VAL A 458 -24.97 40.75 9.76
N THR A 459 -26.16 40.21 9.54
CA THR A 459 -27.02 40.50 8.38
C THR A 459 -27.85 41.77 8.58
N LEU A 460 -27.94 42.29 9.79
CA LEU A 460 -28.74 43.49 10.13
C LEU A 460 -27.91 44.79 10.10
N VAL A 461 -26.63 44.74 9.77
CA VAL A 461 -25.71 45.87 9.52
C VAL A 461 -25.17 45.80 8.12
#